data_39f0fac2f44b744e3554f6fe49bd5e03
#
_entry.id   39f0fac2f44b744e3554f6fe49bd5e03
#
_cell.length_a   1.000
_cell.length_b   1.000
_cell.length_c   1.000
_cell.angle_alpha   90.00
_cell.angle_beta   90.00
_cell.angle_gamma   90.00
#
_symmetry.space_group_name_H-M   'P 1'
#
loop_
_entity.id
_entity.type
_entity.pdbx_description
1 polymer ?
#
loop_
_entity_poly.entity_id
_entity_poly.type
_entity_poly.pdbx_seq_one_letter_code
_entity_poly.pdbx_strand_id
1 'polypeptide(L)'
;MSVQPVKNFEPEITAFYCIYCGYMAADTAGALHIQYPANVKFVRLPCTGKSDVRYFLEAFEQGADGVYVVACPVGNCHHVRGNERGLKRLQRAKKILDEIGLGGERLDMFFMSGSQGHSFAIAAQTMTERIRKLGPNPLKLQVEGEKLKVEGHEKEDDDEAGFRGRRSKK
;
A
#
# COMPACT_ATOMS: atom_id res chain seq x y z
N MET A 1 11.28 -19.81 6.53
CA MET A 1 12.12 -19.42 5.39
C MET A 1 12.54 -17.98 5.60
N SER A 2 13.82 -17.74 5.90
CA SER A 2 14.36 -16.38 6.13
C SER A 2 14.55 -15.69 4.78
N VAL A 3 13.70 -14.72 4.49
CA VAL A 3 13.84 -13.86 3.32
C VAL A 3 15.08 -12.99 3.54
N GLN A 4 16.08 -13.13 2.69
CA GLN A 4 17.26 -12.27 2.73
C GLN A 4 16.85 -10.84 2.35
N PRO A 5 17.36 -9.79 3.04
CA PRO A 5 17.04 -8.42 2.69
C PRO A 5 17.54 -8.12 1.27
N VAL A 6 16.61 -7.79 0.39
CA VAL A 6 16.94 -7.36 -0.98
C VAL A 6 17.70 -6.04 -0.88
N LYS A 7 18.98 -6.02 -1.25
CA LYS A 7 19.77 -4.81 -1.33
C LYS A 7 19.06 -3.81 -2.26
N ASN A 8 18.72 -2.62 -1.76
CA ASN A 8 18.03 -1.50 -2.44
C ASN A 8 16.51 -1.65 -2.64
N PHE A 9 15.80 -2.43 -1.83
CA PHE A 9 14.34 -2.42 -1.84
C PHE A 9 13.79 -1.15 -1.18
N GLU A 10 13.08 -0.31 -1.96
CA GLU A 10 12.33 0.83 -1.45
C GLU A 10 10.83 0.46 -1.46
N PRO A 11 10.20 0.33 -0.29
CA PRO A 11 8.81 -0.12 -0.21
C PRO A 11 7.83 0.94 -0.71
N GLU A 12 6.80 0.53 -1.44
CA GLU A 12 5.65 1.36 -1.77
C GLU A 12 4.58 1.23 -0.70
N ILE A 13 4.25 2.33 -0.04
CA ILE A 13 3.31 2.34 1.09
C ILE A 13 2.09 3.18 0.74
N THR A 14 0.90 2.67 1.03
CA THR A 14 -0.35 3.42 0.92
C THR A 14 -0.87 3.79 2.30
N ALA A 15 -1.06 5.08 2.56
CA ALA A 15 -1.58 5.61 3.80
C ALA A 15 -2.98 6.20 3.62
N PHE A 16 -3.97 5.62 4.27
CA PHE A 16 -5.30 6.17 4.36
C PHE A 16 -5.41 7.11 5.56
N TYR A 17 -5.88 8.33 5.36
CA TYR A 17 -6.03 9.28 6.47
C TYR A 17 -7.36 10.01 6.43
N CYS A 18 -7.91 10.31 7.61
CA CYS A 18 -9.13 11.09 7.69
C CYS A 18 -8.85 12.57 7.41
N ILE A 19 -9.81 13.24 6.77
CA ILE A 19 -9.70 14.66 6.38
C ILE A 19 -9.60 15.62 7.57
N TYR A 20 -9.87 15.15 8.78
CA TYR A 20 -9.74 15.94 10.01
C TYR A 20 -8.35 15.73 10.63
N CYS A 21 -8.23 14.86 11.61
CA CYS A 21 -6.97 14.73 12.37
C CYS A 21 -5.79 14.25 11.51
N GLY A 22 -6.01 13.27 10.61
CA GLY A 22 -4.95 12.74 9.77
C GLY A 22 -4.41 13.77 8.77
N TYR A 23 -5.31 14.48 8.08
CA TYR A 23 -4.94 15.54 7.16
C TYR A 23 -4.24 16.71 7.90
N MET A 24 -4.84 17.17 9.00
CA MET A 24 -4.24 18.26 9.79
C MET A 24 -2.86 17.90 10.34
N ALA A 25 -2.64 16.64 10.75
CA ALA A 25 -1.33 16.20 11.20
C ALA A 25 -0.29 16.20 10.05
N ALA A 26 -0.70 15.81 8.85
CA ALA A 26 0.15 15.89 7.65
C ALA A 26 0.48 17.34 7.30
N ASP A 27 -0.52 18.23 7.34
CA ASP A 27 -0.37 19.66 7.10
C ASP A 27 0.56 20.32 8.15
N THR A 28 0.38 19.97 9.43
CA THR A 28 1.27 20.39 10.52
C THR A 28 2.70 19.91 10.30
N ALA A 29 2.91 18.67 9.84
CA ALA A 29 4.24 18.16 9.53
C ALA A 29 4.88 18.96 8.39
N GLY A 30 4.11 19.28 7.35
CA GLY A 30 4.57 20.11 6.23
C GLY A 30 4.93 21.54 6.66
N ALA A 31 4.07 22.20 7.44
CA ALA A 31 4.30 23.55 7.95
C ALA A 31 5.54 23.65 8.86
N LEU A 32 5.82 22.60 9.62
CA LEU A 32 7.01 22.49 10.47
C LEU A 32 8.24 21.93 9.75
N HIS A 33 8.16 21.69 8.44
CA HIS A 33 9.23 21.11 7.62
C HIS A 33 9.78 19.78 8.17
N ILE A 34 8.93 18.98 8.82
CA ILE A 34 9.31 17.67 9.36
C ILE A 34 9.48 16.69 8.21
N GLN A 35 10.69 16.14 8.08
CA GLN A 35 11.01 15.19 7.03
C GLN A 35 10.46 13.78 7.37
N TYR A 36 9.88 13.11 6.39
CA TYR A 36 9.46 11.71 6.43
C TYR A 36 9.68 11.05 5.07
N PRO A 37 9.70 9.71 4.99
CA PRO A 37 9.98 9.00 3.74
C PRO A 37 9.00 9.39 2.62
N ALA A 38 9.54 9.62 1.40
CA ALA A 38 8.75 10.04 0.23
C ALA A 38 8.01 8.86 -0.45
N ASN A 39 8.25 7.63 -0.01
CA ASN A 39 7.69 6.40 -0.55
C ASN A 39 6.25 6.10 -0.08
N VAL A 40 5.57 7.07 0.52
CA VAL A 40 4.20 6.94 1.04
C VAL A 40 3.22 7.68 0.14
N LYS A 41 2.26 6.96 -0.42
CA LYS A 41 1.12 7.51 -1.16
C LYS A 41 -0.04 7.78 -0.21
N PHE A 42 -0.59 8.99 -0.22
CA PHE A 42 -1.65 9.40 0.70
C PHE A 42 -3.02 9.38 0.03
N VAL A 43 -3.97 8.68 0.66
CA VAL A 43 -5.37 8.57 0.23
C VAL A 43 -6.28 9.17 1.30
N ARG A 44 -7.02 10.22 0.95
CA ARG A 44 -7.94 10.90 1.86
C ARG A 44 -9.26 10.14 1.99
N LEU A 45 -9.71 9.98 3.22
CA LEU A 45 -11.03 9.46 3.55
C LEU A 45 -11.84 10.53 4.30
N PRO A 46 -13.13 10.68 4.04
CA PRO A 46 -14.00 11.58 4.83
C PRO A 46 -13.94 11.28 6.33
N CYS A 47 -13.80 9.99 6.66
CA CYS A 47 -13.61 9.49 8.02
C CYS A 47 -13.01 8.09 7.95
N THR A 48 -12.13 7.72 8.88
CA THR A 48 -11.62 6.35 8.97
C THR A 48 -12.73 5.32 9.20
N GLY A 49 -13.90 5.73 9.72
CA GLY A 49 -15.11 4.90 9.77
C GLY A 49 -15.71 4.55 8.41
N LYS A 50 -15.26 5.18 7.31
CA LYS A 50 -15.61 4.83 5.93
C LYS A 50 -14.58 3.88 5.28
N SER A 51 -13.44 3.64 5.93
CA SER A 51 -12.51 2.63 5.43
C SER A 51 -13.21 1.27 5.39
N ASP A 52 -12.99 0.53 4.33
CA ASP A 52 -13.50 -0.82 4.15
C ASP A 52 -12.37 -1.82 4.02
N VAL A 53 -12.63 -3.07 4.37
CA VAL A 53 -11.67 -4.18 4.18
C VAL A 53 -11.21 -4.23 2.73
N ARG A 54 -12.13 -4.04 1.79
CA ARG A 54 -11.85 -4.01 0.37
C ARG A 54 -10.78 -2.99 -0.01
N TYR A 55 -10.81 -1.78 0.54
CA TYR A 55 -9.82 -0.74 0.21
C TYR A 55 -8.40 -1.14 0.60
N PHE A 56 -8.27 -1.84 1.73
CA PHE A 56 -6.96 -2.32 2.18
C PHE A 56 -6.45 -3.45 1.28
N LEU A 57 -7.31 -4.42 0.94
CA LEU A 57 -6.95 -5.52 0.06
C LEU A 57 -6.63 -5.03 -1.35
N GLU A 58 -7.45 -4.12 -1.89
CA GLU A 58 -7.23 -3.50 -3.20
C GLU A 58 -5.90 -2.74 -3.27
N ALA A 59 -5.49 -2.05 -2.19
CA ALA A 59 -4.19 -1.39 -2.14
C ALA A 59 -3.03 -2.40 -2.27
N PHE A 60 -3.12 -3.57 -1.63
CA PHE A 60 -2.13 -4.63 -1.80
C PHE A 60 -2.15 -5.26 -3.19
N GLU A 61 -3.33 -5.45 -3.76
CA GLU A 61 -3.52 -5.95 -5.12
C GLU A 61 -2.94 -5.00 -6.17
N GLN A 62 -3.04 -3.68 -5.92
CA GLN A 62 -2.44 -2.63 -6.75
C GLN A 62 -0.92 -2.46 -6.53
N GLY A 63 -0.29 -3.31 -5.74
CA GLY A 63 1.15 -3.38 -5.55
C GLY A 63 1.70 -2.63 -4.35
N ALA A 64 0.88 -2.16 -3.40
CA ALA A 64 1.41 -1.65 -2.14
C ALA A 64 2.14 -2.76 -1.37
N ASP A 65 3.32 -2.47 -0.86
CA ASP A 65 4.09 -3.37 0.00
C ASP A 65 3.63 -3.31 1.46
N GLY A 66 3.07 -2.17 1.85
CA GLY A 66 2.48 -1.92 3.16
C GLY A 66 1.36 -0.91 3.11
N VAL A 67 0.43 -1.03 4.05
CA VAL A 67 -0.72 -0.12 4.17
C VAL A 67 -0.87 0.32 5.61
N TYR A 68 -1.17 1.60 5.84
CA TYR A 68 -1.55 2.04 7.17
C TYR A 68 -2.67 3.08 7.16
N VAL A 69 -3.29 3.25 8.31
CA VAL A 69 -4.41 4.18 8.50
C VAL A 69 -4.05 5.19 9.58
N VAL A 70 -4.22 6.47 9.29
CA VAL A 70 -4.10 7.55 10.28
C VAL A 70 -5.49 7.99 10.73
N ALA A 71 -5.78 7.76 12.00
CA ALA A 71 -7.09 7.99 12.62
C ALA A 71 -7.04 9.01 13.74
N CYS A 72 -8.19 9.58 14.06
CA CYS A 72 -8.38 10.39 15.26
C CYS A 72 -8.16 9.56 16.52
N PRO A 73 -7.67 10.14 17.64
CA PRO A 73 -7.55 9.45 18.92
C PRO A 73 -8.89 8.88 19.39
N VAL A 74 -8.83 7.78 20.16
CA VAL A 74 -10.03 7.20 20.78
C VAL A 74 -10.69 8.23 21.70
N GLY A 75 -12.01 8.37 21.63
CA GLY A 75 -12.77 9.37 22.37
C GLY A 75 -12.81 10.76 21.71
N ASN A 76 -11.99 11.03 20.69
CA ASN A 76 -11.85 12.35 20.05
C ASN A 76 -12.17 12.35 18.55
N CYS A 77 -12.91 11.36 18.09
CA CYS A 77 -13.27 11.27 16.68
C CYS A 77 -14.35 12.30 16.32
N HIS A 78 -14.13 13.09 15.26
CA HIS A 78 -15.11 14.05 14.73
C HIS A 78 -16.47 13.40 14.42
N HIS A 79 -16.48 12.15 14.02
CA HIS A 79 -17.68 11.33 13.77
C HIS A 79 -18.01 10.37 14.94
N VAL A 80 -17.73 10.79 16.15
CA VAL A 80 -17.97 10.10 17.43
C VAL A 80 -17.23 8.78 17.54
N ARG A 81 -17.49 7.78 16.68
CA ARG A 81 -16.94 6.43 16.74
C ARG A 81 -16.38 5.94 15.41
N GLY A 82 -16.03 6.83 14.50
CA GLY A 82 -15.49 6.47 13.18
C GLY A 82 -14.16 5.72 13.25
N ASN A 83 -13.25 6.15 14.11
CA ASN A 83 -11.96 5.52 14.37
C ASN A 83 -12.10 4.08 14.93
N GLU A 84 -13.01 3.84 15.86
CA GLU A 84 -13.28 2.51 16.41
C GLU A 84 -13.85 1.55 15.35
N ARG A 85 -14.76 2.05 14.49
CA ARG A 85 -15.31 1.26 13.38
C ARG A 85 -14.22 0.92 12.36
N GLY A 86 -13.36 1.90 12.05
CA GLY A 86 -12.20 1.70 11.18
C GLY A 86 -11.25 0.65 11.73
N LEU A 87 -10.93 0.71 13.02
CA LEU A 87 -10.06 -0.25 13.69
C LEU A 87 -10.60 -1.71 13.59
N LYS A 88 -11.90 -1.91 13.82
CA LYS A 88 -12.52 -3.24 13.70
C LYS A 88 -12.39 -3.82 12.29
N ARG A 89 -12.58 -2.99 11.26
CA ARG A 89 -12.41 -3.42 9.86
C ARG A 89 -10.97 -3.70 9.52
N LEU A 90 -10.05 -2.87 9.99
CA LEU A 90 -8.61 -3.11 9.83
C LEU A 90 -8.18 -4.42 10.49
N GLN A 91 -8.65 -4.71 11.71
CA GLN A 91 -8.37 -5.98 12.38
C GLN A 91 -8.90 -7.18 11.60
N ARG A 92 -10.08 -7.05 10.96
CA ARG A 92 -10.61 -8.09 10.07
C ARG A 92 -9.74 -8.26 8.83
N ALA A 93 -9.29 -7.16 8.22
CA ALA A 93 -8.39 -7.21 7.07
C ALA A 93 -7.04 -7.85 7.43
N LYS A 94 -6.47 -7.55 8.61
CA LYS A 94 -5.25 -8.21 9.10
C LYS A 94 -5.38 -9.72 9.13
N LYS A 95 -6.51 -10.24 9.66
CA LYS A 95 -6.76 -11.68 9.70
C LYS A 95 -6.81 -12.30 8.30
N ILE A 96 -7.46 -11.63 7.35
CA ILE A 96 -7.51 -12.10 5.97
C ILE A 96 -6.10 -12.12 5.35
N LEU A 97 -5.29 -11.08 5.59
CA LEU A 97 -3.91 -11.02 5.12
C LEU A 97 -3.04 -12.15 5.72
N ASP A 98 -3.28 -12.52 6.98
CA ASP A 98 -2.63 -13.66 7.61
C ASP A 98 -3.08 -14.99 6.99
N GLU A 99 -4.38 -15.16 6.76
CA GLU A 99 -4.97 -16.36 6.16
C GLU A 99 -4.46 -16.62 4.74
N ILE A 100 -4.27 -15.58 3.93
CA ILE A 100 -3.73 -15.69 2.56
C ILE A 100 -2.19 -15.71 2.51
N GLY A 101 -1.51 -15.64 3.68
CA GLY A 101 -0.06 -15.71 3.76
C GLY A 101 0.69 -14.43 3.39
N LEU A 102 -0.02 -13.30 3.20
CA LEU A 102 0.61 -12.01 2.92
C LEU A 102 1.19 -11.37 4.19
N GLY A 103 0.60 -11.65 5.33
CA GLY A 103 1.00 -11.18 6.65
C GLY A 103 0.30 -9.88 7.07
N GLY A 104 -0.49 -9.96 8.16
CA GLY A 104 -1.22 -8.83 8.72
C GLY A 104 -0.31 -7.72 9.29
N GLU A 105 0.99 -7.99 9.47
CA GLU A 105 1.99 -7.00 9.89
C GLU A 105 2.21 -5.89 8.86
N ARG A 106 1.83 -6.12 7.59
CA ARG A 106 1.88 -5.14 6.50
C ARG A 106 0.78 -4.09 6.58
N LEU A 107 -0.21 -4.27 7.46
CA LEU A 107 -1.33 -3.35 7.67
C LEU A 107 -1.31 -2.84 9.12
N ASP A 108 -1.41 -1.52 9.35
CA ASP A 108 -1.47 -0.97 10.70
C ASP A 108 -2.33 0.30 10.82
N MET A 109 -2.60 0.74 12.06
CA MET A 109 -3.36 1.94 12.36
C MET A 109 -2.67 2.78 13.42
N PHE A 110 -2.48 4.06 13.12
CA PHE A 110 -1.89 5.04 14.02
C PHE A 110 -2.94 6.08 14.42
N PHE A 111 -2.97 6.41 15.70
CA PHE A 111 -3.88 7.38 16.27
C PHE A 111 -3.14 8.67 16.59
N MET A 112 -3.65 9.80 16.06
CA MET A 112 -3.05 11.11 16.34
C MET A 112 -4.06 12.24 16.16
N SER A 113 -3.81 13.35 16.84
CA SER A 113 -4.53 14.62 16.65
C SER A 113 -3.90 15.46 15.54
N GLY A 114 -4.62 16.48 15.07
CA GLY A 114 -4.14 17.35 14.00
C GLY A 114 -2.86 18.13 14.31
N SER A 115 -2.56 18.38 15.58
CA SER A 115 -1.35 19.09 15.99
C SER A 115 -0.10 18.20 16.06
N GLN A 116 -0.23 16.89 15.86
CA GLN A 116 0.84 15.92 16.05
C GLN A 116 1.60 15.59 14.74
N GLY A 117 2.19 16.61 14.09
CA GLY A 117 2.99 16.45 12.88
C GLY A 117 4.18 15.49 13.06
N HIS A 118 4.85 15.49 14.21
CA HIS A 118 5.92 14.52 14.50
C HIS A 118 5.41 13.08 14.54
N SER A 119 4.24 12.84 15.15
CA SER A 119 3.63 11.50 15.17
C SER A 119 3.27 11.00 13.77
N PHE A 120 2.89 11.92 12.87
CA PHE A 120 2.64 11.61 11.47
C PHE A 120 3.92 11.12 10.77
N ALA A 121 5.03 11.83 10.93
CA ALA A 121 6.32 11.44 10.38
C ALA A 121 6.82 10.11 10.97
N ILE A 122 6.68 9.92 12.28
CA ILE A 122 7.05 8.67 12.96
C ILE A 122 6.23 7.48 12.41
N ALA A 123 4.93 7.66 12.16
CA ALA A 123 4.11 6.60 11.57
C ALA A 123 4.62 6.18 10.18
N ALA A 124 4.96 7.15 9.32
CA ALA A 124 5.53 6.89 8.01
C ALA A 124 6.88 6.16 8.09
N GLN A 125 7.77 6.60 8.99
CA GLN A 125 9.07 5.97 9.23
C GLN A 125 8.91 4.54 9.75
N THR A 126 8.08 4.35 10.78
CA THR A 126 7.82 3.04 11.39
C THR A 126 7.34 2.02 10.36
N MET A 127 6.39 2.41 9.50
CA MET A 127 5.89 1.52 8.47
C MET A 127 6.95 1.24 7.41
N THR A 128 7.69 2.25 6.96
CA THR A 128 8.77 2.07 5.97
C THR A 128 9.83 1.09 6.48
N GLU A 129 10.28 1.24 7.71
CA GLU A 129 11.27 0.33 8.31
C GLU A 129 10.73 -1.09 8.51
N ARG A 130 9.48 -1.21 8.93
CA ARG A 130 8.81 -2.51 9.07
C ARG A 130 8.73 -3.23 7.73
N ILE A 131 8.29 -2.55 6.68
CA ILE A 131 8.15 -3.16 5.36
C ILE A 131 9.51 -3.47 4.73
N ARG A 132 10.53 -2.65 4.95
CA ARG A 132 11.92 -3.01 4.53
C ARG A 132 12.40 -4.32 5.13
N LYS A 133 12.03 -4.62 6.39
CA LYS A 133 12.37 -5.89 7.06
C LYS A 133 11.55 -7.06 6.53
N LEU A 134 10.27 -6.84 6.20
CA LEU A 134 9.37 -7.87 5.68
C LEU A 134 9.64 -8.20 4.19
N GLY A 135 10.27 -7.28 3.47
CA GLY A 135 10.51 -7.41 2.04
C GLY A 135 9.30 -7.05 1.17
N PRO A 136 9.42 -7.16 -0.16
CA PRO A 136 8.38 -6.78 -1.11
C PRO A 136 7.10 -7.60 -0.95
N ASN A 137 6.01 -7.06 -1.48
CA ASN A 137 4.71 -7.74 -1.53
C ASN A 137 4.80 -8.96 -2.47
N PRO A 138 4.56 -10.19 -1.97
CA PRO A 138 4.62 -11.40 -2.80
C PRO A 138 3.68 -11.39 -4.01
N LEU A 139 2.54 -10.71 -3.92
CA LEU A 139 1.59 -10.59 -5.03
C LEU A 139 2.16 -9.77 -6.19
N LYS A 140 2.96 -8.76 -5.90
CA LYS A 140 3.64 -7.93 -6.92
C LYS A 140 4.58 -8.75 -7.79
N LEU A 141 5.34 -9.66 -7.18
CA LEU A 141 6.26 -10.55 -7.88
C LEU A 141 5.54 -11.54 -8.82
N GLN A 142 4.34 -11.99 -8.45
CA GLN A 142 3.52 -12.89 -9.27
C GLN A 142 2.99 -12.18 -10.52
N VAL A 143 2.47 -10.96 -10.37
CA VAL A 143 1.92 -10.16 -11.48
C VAL A 143 3.02 -9.78 -12.49
N GLU A 144 4.21 -9.43 -12.02
CA GLU A 144 5.36 -9.14 -12.90
C GLU A 144 5.80 -10.40 -13.66
N GLY A 145 5.83 -11.55 -13.01
CA GLY A 145 6.15 -12.84 -13.63
C GLY A 145 5.14 -13.29 -14.69
N GLU A 146 3.85 -12.99 -14.50
CA GLU A 146 2.80 -13.27 -15.50
C GLU A 146 2.88 -12.33 -16.70
N LYS A 147 3.13 -11.03 -16.48
CA LYS A 147 3.32 -10.06 -17.58
C LYS A 147 4.51 -10.43 -18.47
N LEU A 148 5.63 -10.83 -17.88
CA LEU A 148 6.80 -11.29 -18.64
C LEU A 148 6.52 -12.53 -19.50
N LYS A 149 5.65 -13.44 -19.04
CA LYS A 149 5.24 -14.63 -19.81
C LYS A 149 4.33 -14.28 -20.98
N VAL A 150 3.43 -13.31 -20.82
CA VAL A 150 2.52 -12.86 -21.89
C VAL A 150 3.30 -12.12 -22.98
N GLU A 151 4.20 -11.22 -22.60
CA GLU A 151 5.05 -10.50 -23.56
C GLU A 151 6.03 -11.41 -24.31
N GLY A 152 6.47 -12.51 -23.70
CA GLY A 152 7.31 -13.53 -24.32
C GLY A 152 6.55 -14.35 -25.40
N HIS A 153 5.26 -14.59 -25.19
CA HIS A 153 4.42 -15.35 -26.16
C HIS A 153 4.04 -14.53 -27.39
N GLU A 154 3.80 -13.23 -27.22
CA GLU A 154 3.48 -12.34 -28.35
C GLU A 154 4.67 -12.13 -29.31
N LYS A 155 5.91 -12.29 -28.84
CA LYS A 155 7.10 -12.18 -29.71
C LYS A 155 7.45 -13.43 -30.49
N GLU A 156 7.01 -14.60 -30.05
CA GLU A 156 7.23 -15.86 -30.78
C GLU A 156 6.26 -16.04 -31.96
N ASP A 157 5.05 -15.47 -31.87
CA ASP A 157 4.04 -15.59 -32.93
C ASP A 157 4.26 -14.64 -34.12
N ASP A 158 4.98 -13.55 -33.95
CA ASP A 158 5.27 -12.57 -35.03
C ASP A 158 6.42 -13.02 -35.96
N ASP A 159 7.31 -13.91 -35.54
CA ASP A 159 8.43 -14.38 -36.37
C ASP A 159 8.04 -15.50 -37.35
N GLU A 160 6.94 -16.23 -37.14
CA GLU A 160 6.48 -17.28 -38.07
C GLU A 160 5.60 -16.77 -39.21
N ALA A 161 5.04 -15.57 -39.14
CA ALA A 161 4.15 -15.03 -40.17
C ALA A 161 4.91 -14.40 -41.38
N GLY A 162 6.22 -14.31 -41.34
CA GLY A 162 7.05 -13.58 -42.32
C GLY A 162 7.49 -14.36 -43.57
N PHE A 163 7.16 -15.65 -43.73
CA PHE A 163 7.75 -16.45 -44.81
C PHE A 163 6.76 -17.28 -45.65
N ARG A 164 5.70 -16.70 -46.16
CA ARG A 164 4.96 -17.29 -47.31
C ARG A 164 4.34 -16.24 -48.23
N GLY A 165 5.03 -15.98 -49.32
CA GLY A 165 4.35 -15.25 -50.41
C GLY A 165 5.22 -14.59 -51.45
N ARG A 166 6.13 -15.34 -52.11
CA ARG A 166 6.58 -14.96 -53.48
C ARG A 166 6.92 -16.18 -54.30
N ARG A 167 5.99 -16.59 -55.10
CA ARG A 167 6.09 -17.23 -56.42
C ARG A 167 4.67 -17.26 -57.01
N SER A 168 4.36 -16.92 -58.26
CA SER A 168 5.06 -16.98 -59.52
C SER A 168 4.13 -16.48 -60.64
N LYS A 169 4.65 -15.74 -61.61
CA LYS A 169 4.54 -15.96 -63.04
C LYS A 169 3.13 -16.17 -63.64
N LYS A 170 2.73 -15.56 -64.63
CA LYS A 170 3.16 -15.14 -65.98
C LYS A 170 2.15 -14.16 -66.53
#